data_220dfa619dec9f6640fcdbb167a20cae
#
_entry.id   220dfa619dec9f6640fcdbb167a20cae
#
_cell.length_a   1.000
_cell.length_b   1.000
_cell.length_c   1.000
_cell.angle_alpha   90.00
_cell.angle_beta   90.00
_cell.angle_gamma   90.00
#
_symmetry.space_group_name_H-M   'P 1'
#
loop_
_entity.id
_entity.type
_entity.pdbx_description
1 polymer ?
#
loop_
_entity_poly.entity_id
_entity_poly.type
_entity_poly.pdbx_seq_one_letter_code
_entity_poly.pdbx_strand_id
1 'polypeptide(L)'
;MSRGLGDVYKRQRLIRAWGFTYKSVAFVWLKKNKKAASWFYGLGFWTRANAEVCLLATKGHPKRQAADIHQFIISPIEAHSKKPDETRDKIVALMGDRPRVELFARQTPPGWDVWGNEVEPTAGLWSRWPEDSGKEDVSCPM
;
A
#
# COMPACT_ATOMS: atom_id res chain seq x y z
N MET A 1 12.94 6.21 4.88
CA MET A 1 12.50 5.47 3.69
C MET A 1 13.56 4.45 3.33
N SER A 2 13.26 3.22 3.48
CA SER A 2 14.20 2.12 3.35
C SER A 2 14.26 1.68 1.87
N ARG A 3 15.44 1.48 1.32
CA ARG A 3 15.67 1.37 -0.12
C ARG A 3 16.44 0.09 -0.44
N GLY A 4 15.73 -1.01 -0.75
CA GLY A 4 16.37 -2.25 -1.19
C GLY A 4 15.69 -3.54 -0.71
N LEU A 5 16.29 -4.68 -0.98
CA LEU A 5 15.80 -6.02 -0.57
C LEU A 5 15.62 -6.14 0.95
N GLY A 6 16.48 -5.51 1.74
CA GLY A 6 16.32 -5.43 3.19
C GLY A 6 15.00 -4.81 3.64
N ASP A 7 14.41 -3.97 2.81
CA ASP A 7 13.12 -3.34 3.05
C ASP A 7 11.94 -4.25 2.81
N VAL A 8 11.99 -5.08 1.80
CA VAL A 8 10.97 -6.10 1.53
C VAL A 8 10.91 -7.07 2.71
N TYR A 9 12.07 -7.50 3.23
CA TYR A 9 12.15 -8.37 4.39
C TYR A 9 11.58 -7.72 5.66
N LYS A 10 11.95 -6.45 5.93
CA LYS A 10 11.41 -5.69 7.08
C LYS A 10 9.90 -5.50 6.95
N ARG A 11 9.41 -5.20 5.76
CA ARG A 11 7.96 -5.07 5.49
C ARG A 11 7.23 -6.39 5.70
N GLN A 12 7.82 -7.52 5.32
CA GLN A 12 7.23 -8.83 5.57
C GLN A 12 7.14 -9.15 7.07
N ARG A 13 8.12 -8.72 7.88
CA ARG A 13 8.03 -8.83 9.35
C ARG A 13 6.87 -8.02 9.92
N LEU A 14 6.70 -6.77 9.43
CA LEU A 14 5.59 -5.92 9.84
C LEU A 14 4.24 -6.51 9.43
N ILE A 15 4.12 -7.02 8.20
CA ILE A 15 2.93 -7.71 7.71
C ILE A 15 2.53 -8.86 8.64
N ARG A 16 3.50 -9.69 9.05
CA ARG A 16 3.27 -10.81 9.97
C ARG A 16 2.87 -10.32 11.36
N ALA A 17 3.53 -9.28 11.88
CA ALA A 17 3.22 -8.70 13.19
C ALA A 17 1.78 -8.15 13.26
N TRP A 18 1.22 -7.73 12.12
CA TRP A 18 -0.18 -7.29 11.99
C TRP A 18 -1.16 -8.45 11.70
N GLY A 19 -0.70 -9.69 11.74
CA GLY A 19 -1.54 -10.88 11.52
C GLY A 19 -1.88 -11.14 10.04
N PHE A 20 -1.15 -10.54 9.10
CA PHE A 20 -1.34 -10.78 7.67
C PHE A 20 -0.33 -11.78 7.12
N THR A 21 -0.71 -12.48 6.07
CA THR A 21 0.17 -13.36 5.29
C THR A 21 0.57 -12.68 3.99
N TYR A 22 1.86 -12.49 3.78
CA TYR A 22 2.40 -11.99 2.51
C TYR A 22 2.04 -12.95 1.35
N LYS A 23 1.63 -12.39 0.23
CA LYS A 23 1.28 -13.14 -0.97
C LYS A 23 2.23 -12.87 -2.14
N SER A 24 2.36 -11.61 -2.52
CA SER A 24 3.16 -11.22 -3.68
C SER A 24 3.45 -9.72 -3.69
N VAL A 25 4.21 -9.29 -4.69
CA VAL A 25 4.21 -7.90 -5.14
C VAL A 25 2.92 -7.66 -5.94
N ALA A 26 2.06 -6.78 -5.46
CA ALA A 26 0.84 -6.39 -6.17
C ALA A 26 1.14 -5.49 -7.35
N PHE A 27 1.83 -4.36 -7.08
CA PHE A 27 2.15 -3.36 -8.10
C PHE A 27 3.60 -2.92 -8.02
N VAL A 28 4.11 -2.51 -9.17
CA VAL A 28 5.43 -1.88 -9.31
C VAL A 28 5.23 -0.55 -10.03
N TRP A 29 5.43 0.54 -9.30
CA TRP A 29 5.41 1.87 -9.88
C TRP A 29 6.75 2.20 -10.50
N LEU A 30 6.77 2.34 -11.82
CA LEU A 30 7.91 2.80 -12.60
C LEU A 30 7.79 4.31 -12.78
N LYS A 31 8.72 5.05 -12.20
CA LYS A 31 8.67 6.51 -12.09
C LYS A 31 9.18 7.20 -13.35
N LYS A 32 8.37 8.10 -13.89
CA LYS A 32 8.77 9.04 -14.95
C LYS A 32 9.04 10.44 -14.39
N ASN A 33 9.78 11.23 -15.12
CA ASN A 33 9.96 12.65 -14.84
C ASN A 33 8.67 13.43 -15.13
N LYS A 34 8.43 14.53 -14.38
CA LYS A 34 7.23 15.37 -14.56
C LYS A 34 7.19 16.07 -15.91
N LYS A 35 8.35 16.53 -16.40
CA LYS A 35 8.47 17.45 -17.53
C LYS A 35 9.14 16.83 -18.76
N ALA A 36 9.51 15.58 -18.72
CA ALA A 36 10.21 14.90 -19.80
C ALA A 36 9.72 13.45 -19.94
N ALA A 37 9.71 12.94 -21.17
CA ALA A 37 9.35 11.54 -21.45
C ALA A 37 10.43 10.53 -21.00
N SER A 38 11.30 10.92 -20.08
CA SER A 38 12.40 10.13 -19.55
C SER A 38 12.05 9.50 -18.21
N TRP A 39 12.85 8.49 -17.82
CA TRP A 39 12.73 7.85 -16.53
C TRP A 39 13.27 8.74 -15.42
N PHE A 40 12.59 8.74 -14.28
CA PHE A 40 13.07 9.38 -13.08
C PHE A 40 14.24 8.56 -12.49
N TYR A 41 15.31 9.24 -12.11
CA TYR A 41 16.45 8.66 -11.44
C TYR A 41 16.49 9.11 -9.98
N GLY A 42 16.14 8.21 -9.07
CA GLY A 42 16.25 8.44 -7.64
C GLY A 42 17.68 8.32 -7.12
N LEU A 43 17.81 8.44 -5.81
CA LEU A 43 19.07 8.19 -5.11
C LEU A 43 19.25 6.69 -4.87
N GLY A 44 20.48 6.21 -5.01
CA GLY A 44 20.83 4.85 -4.70
C GLY A 44 22.35 4.68 -4.75
N PHE A 45 22.89 3.80 -3.90
CA PHE A 45 24.32 3.59 -3.79
C PHE A 45 24.87 2.74 -4.96
N TRP A 46 24.20 1.62 -5.27
CA TRP A 46 24.60 0.72 -6.35
C TRP A 46 23.88 1.01 -7.65
N THR A 47 22.57 1.20 -7.57
CA THR A 47 21.73 1.51 -8.73
C THR A 47 20.82 2.69 -8.42
N ARG A 48 20.37 3.42 -9.44
CA ARG A 48 19.42 4.52 -9.26
C ARG A 48 18.00 3.99 -9.10
N ALA A 49 17.41 4.20 -7.92
CA ALA A 49 16.05 3.74 -7.61
C ALA A 49 15.01 4.54 -8.40
N ASN A 50 14.38 3.91 -9.37
CA ASN A 50 13.33 4.50 -10.20
C ASN A 50 12.01 3.73 -10.15
N ALA A 51 11.90 2.78 -9.21
CA ALA A 51 10.70 2.00 -8.98
C ALA A 51 10.35 1.96 -7.48
N GLU A 52 9.04 1.82 -7.20
CA GLU A 52 8.54 1.46 -5.87
C GLU A 52 7.63 0.24 -5.98
N VAL A 53 7.69 -0.64 -4.98
CA VAL A 53 6.88 -1.86 -4.92
C VAL A 53 5.76 -1.72 -3.90
N CYS A 54 4.56 -2.17 -4.29
CA CYS A 54 3.41 -2.34 -3.42
C CYS A 54 3.27 -3.84 -3.12
N LEU A 55 3.32 -4.21 -1.85
CA LEU A 55 3.19 -5.60 -1.41
C LEU A 55 1.73 -5.94 -1.15
N LEU A 56 1.31 -7.13 -1.55
CA LEU A 56 0.02 -7.71 -1.23
C LEU A 56 0.15 -8.69 -0.07
N ALA A 57 -0.68 -8.51 0.93
CA ALA A 57 -0.85 -9.44 2.02
C ALA A 57 -2.34 -9.62 2.33
N THR A 58 -2.72 -10.77 2.85
CA THR A 58 -4.10 -11.09 3.18
C THR A 58 -4.23 -11.63 4.59
N LYS A 59 -5.41 -11.41 5.21
CA LYS A 59 -5.87 -12.11 6.41
C LYS A 59 -7.08 -12.94 5.99
N GLY A 60 -7.09 -14.24 6.32
CA GLY A 60 -8.10 -15.17 5.81
C GLY A 60 -7.94 -15.45 4.30
N HIS A 61 -9.05 -15.67 3.64
CA HIS A 61 -9.14 -16.11 2.24
C HIS A 61 -9.96 -15.15 1.36
N PRO A 62 -9.59 -13.87 1.24
CA PRO A 62 -10.33 -12.95 0.37
C PRO A 62 -10.18 -13.38 -1.09
N LYS A 63 -11.28 -13.29 -1.84
CA LYS A 63 -11.29 -13.55 -3.28
C LYS A 63 -11.07 -12.25 -4.05
N ARG A 64 -10.23 -12.29 -5.08
CA ARG A 64 -10.13 -11.19 -6.06
C ARG A 64 -11.39 -11.16 -6.93
N GLN A 65 -11.76 -9.98 -7.40
CA GLN A 65 -12.87 -9.82 -8.34
C GLN A 65 -12.41 -9.90 -9.79
N ALA A 66 -11.28 -9.28 -10.11
CA ALA A 66 -10.69 -9.31 -11.44
C ALA A 66 -9.39 -10.14 -11.47
N ALA A 67 -9.09 -10.72 -12.64
CA ALA A 67 -7.93 -11.59 -12.85
C ALA A 67 -6.88 -10.98 -13.80
N ASP A 68 -7.24 -9.90 -14.49
CA ASP A 68 -6.49 -9.27 -15.58
C ASP A 68 -5.82 -7.95 -15.18
N ILE A 69 -5.72 -7.67 -13.89
CA ILE A 69 -5.09 -6.44 -13.41
C ILE A 69 -3.57 -6.53 -13.56
N HIS A 70 -3.03 -5.72 -14.45
CA HIS A 70 -1.58 -5.65 -14.71
C HIS A 70 -0.81 -5.05 -13.54
N GLN A 71 0.39 -5.57 -13.31
CA GLN A 71 1.24 -5.22 -12.16
C GLN A 71 1.90 -3.85 -12.29
N PHE A 72 2.26 -3.40 -13.50
CA PHE A 72 2.97 -2.14 -13.67
C PHE A 72 2.04 -0.92 -13.60
N ILE A 73 2.54 0.10 -12.93
CA ILE A 73 2.03 1.47 -12.94
C ILE A 73 3.14 2.34 -13.50
N ILE A 74 2.89 3.02 -14.60
CA ILE A 74 3.87 3.89 -15.26
C ILE A 74 3.33 5.31 -15.22
N SER A 75 3.85 6.12 -14.30
CA SER A 75 3.37 7.49 -14.14
C SER A 75 4.49 8.43 -13.69
N PRO A 76 4.35 9.74 -13.95
CA PRO A 76 5.27 10.73 -13.43
C PRO A 76 5.26 10.78 -11.89
N ILE A 77 6.39 11.19 -11.33
CA ILE A 77 6.43 11.62 -9.93
C ILE A 77 5.60 12.90 -9.77
N GLU A 78 4.88 13.01 -8.66
CA GLU A 78 4.08 14.18 -8.32
C GLU A 78 4.71 14.97 -7.15
N ALA A 79 3.90 15.41 -6.19
CA ALA A 79 4.40 16.01 -4.96
C ALA A 79 5.24 14.99 -4.17
N HIS A 80 6.08 15.48 -3.27
CA HIS A 80 6.97 14.62 -2.48
C HIS A 80 6.19 13.48 -1.81
N SER A 81 6.64 12.27 -2.03
CA SER A 81 6.06 11.02 -1.48
C SER A 81 4.62 10.69 -1.91
N LYS A 82 3.95 11.50 -2.74
CA LYS A 82 2.62 11.14 -3.27
C LYS A 82 2.72 9.92 -4.16
N LYS A 83 1.84 8.96 -3.94
CA LYS A 83 1.69 7.75 -4.76
C LYS A 83 0.70 8.02 -5.88
N PRO A 84 0.82 7.30 -7.03
CA PRO A 84 -0.12 7.47 -8.15
C PRO A 84 -1.55 7.13 -7.72
N ASP A 85 -2.50 7.95 -8.13
CA ASP A 85 -3.92 7.70 -7.86
C ASP A 85 -4.40 6.41 -8.55
N GLU A 86 -3.83 6.06 -9.71
CA GLU A 86 -4.03 4.78 -10.42
C GLU A 86 -3.85 3.56 -9.51
N THR A 87 -3.04 3.65 -8.44
CA THR A 87 -2.88 2.55 -7.47
C THR A 87 -4.19 2.22 -6.78
N ARG A 88 -4.98 3.25 -6.41
CA ARG A 88 -6.29 3.06 -5.77
C ARG A 88 -7.30 2.46 -6.73
N ASP A 89 -7.31 2.93 -7.96
CA ASP A 89 -8.19 2.41 -9.01
C ASP A 89 -7.93 0.93 -9.27
N LYS A 90 -6.65 0.54 -9.38
CA LYS A 90 -6.25 -0.86 -9.53
C LYS A 90 -6.60 -1.73 -8.33
N ILE A 91 -6.53 -1.21 -7.10
CA ILE A 91 -6.96 -1.93 -5.90
C ILE A 91 -8.47 -2.18 -5.96
N VAL A 92 -9.26 -1.17 -6.31
CA VAL A 92 -10.73 -1.31 -6.45
C VAL A 92 -11.09 -2.28 -7.56
N ALA A 93 -10.41 -2.20 -8.72
CA ALA A 93 -10.62 -3.14 -9.82
C ALA A 93 -10.28 -4.60 -9.40
N LEU A 94 -9.19 -4.79 -8.66
CA LEU A 94 -8.76 -6.10 -8.20
C LEU A 94 -9.70 -6.72 -7.16
N MET A 95 -10.16 -5.92 -6.19
CA MET A 95 -10.87 -6.41 -4.99
C MET A 95 -12.37 -6.14 -5.02
N GLY A 96 -12.84 -5.29 -5.92
CA GLY A 96 -14.22 -4.83 -6.00
C GLY A 96 -14.52 -3.66 -5.06
N ASP A 97 -15.77 -3.20 -5.11
CA ASP A 97 -16.25 -2.12 -4.25
C ASP A 97 -16.52 -2.66 -2.84
N ARG A 98 -15.50 -2.62 -2.00
CA ARG A 98 -15.51 -3.06 -0.61
C ARG A 98 -15.15 -1.92 0.30
N PRO A 99 -15.52 -1.97 1.60
CA PRO A 99 -14.99 -1.04 2.60
C PRO A 99 -13.47 -1.02 2.53
N ARG A 100 -12.90 0.17 2.48
CA ARG A 100 -11.45 0.37 2.29
C ARG A 100 -10.97 1.59 3.02
N VAL A 101 -9.78 1.50 3.56
CA VAL A 101 -9.13 2.58 4.30
C VAL A 101 -7.72 2.80 3.79
N GLU A 102 -7.32 4.07 3.70
CA GLU A 102 -5.93 4.44 3.48
C GLU A 102 -5.34 4.96 4.78
N LEU A 103 -4.36 4.25 5.32
CA LEU A 103 -3.59 4.68 6.47
C LEU A 103 -2.41 5.56 6.01
N PHE A 104 -2.07 6.58 6.81
CA PHE A 104 -1.09 7.60 6.47
C PHE A 104 -1.46 8.37 5.19
N ALA A 105 -2.77 8.57 5.02
CA ALA A 105 -3.32 9.29 3.89
C ALA A 105 -2.87 10.76 3.88
N ARG A 106 -2.70 11.31 2.68
CA ARG A 106 -2.35 12.71 2.44
C ARG A 106 -3.42 13.47 1.68
N GLN A 107 -4.51 12.80 1.32
CA GLN A 107 -5.68 13.33 0.66
C GLN A 107 -6.87 12.42 0.96
N THR A 108 -8.09 12.92 0.73
CA THR A 108 -9.32 12.17 0.96
C THR A 108 -9.94 11.78 -0.38
N PRO A 109 -9.56 10.62 -0.96
CA PRO A 109 -10.12 10.17 -2.23
C PRO A 109 -11.56 9.70 -2.05
N PRO A 110 -12.44 9.90 -3.05
CA PRO A 110 -13.82 9.44 -2.98
C PRO A 110 -13.93 7.93 -2.72
N GLY A 111 -14.81 7.55 -1.79
CA GLY A 111 -15.07 6.16 -1.45
C GLY A 111 -13.99 5.45 -0.62
N TRP A 112 -13.02 6.18 -0.10
CA TRP A 112 -12.02 5.68 0.83
C TRP A 112 -12.20 6.30 2.21
N ASP A 113 -12.16 5.49 3.24
CA ASP A 113 -11.91 5.99 4.58
C ASP A 113 -10.42 6.35 4.71
N VAL A 114 -10.11 7.37 5.49
CA VAL A 114 -8.73 7.88 5.60
C VAL A 114 -8.32 8.08 7.05
N TRP A 115 -7.04 7.85 7.30
CA TRP A 115 -6.36 8.23 8.53
C TRP A 115 -4.94 8.68 8.22
N GLY A 116 -4.54 9.83 8.74
CA GLY A 116 -3.19 10.36 8.53
C GLY A 116 -3.01 11.76 9.14
N ASN A 117 -1.79 12.25 9.16
CA ASN A 117 -1.47 13.55 9.75
C ASN A 117 -1.83 14.74 8.85
N GLU A 118 -2.08 14.50 7.57
CA GLU A 118 -2.35 15.55 6.57
C GLU A 118 -3.82 15.58 6.14
N VAL A 119 -4.68 14.77 6.79
CA VAL A 119 -6.11 14.67 6.49
C VAL A 119 -6.92 14.61 7.78
N GLU A 120 -8.17 15.10 7.74
CA GLU A 120 -9.12 14.81 8.80
C GLU A 120 -9.52 13.34 8.71
N PRO A 121 -9.34 12.55 9.79
CA PRO A 121 -9.75 11.14 9.81
C PRO A 121 -11.25 10.98 9.53
N THR A 122 -11.61 9.94 8.79
CA THR A 122 -13.02 9.62 8.55
C THR A 122 -13.75 9.41 9.87
N ALA A 123 -14.83 10.15 10.09
CA ALA A 123 -15.62 10.07 11.31
C ALA A 123 -16.17 8.64 11.53
N GLY A 124 -16.00 8.13 12.74
CA GLY A 124 -16.41 6.77 13.08
C GLY A 124 -15.63 5.67 12.36
N LEU A 125 -14.41 5.95 11.89
CA LEU A 125 -13.57 4.99 11.19
C LEU A 125 -13.47 3.66 11.93
N TRP A 126 -13.12 3.71 13.20
CA TRP A 126 -12.87 2.51 14.00
C TRP A 126 -14.14 1.75 14.38
N SER A 127 -15.33 2.39 14.38
CA SER A 127 -16.60 1.69 14.61
C SER A 127 -17.06 0.88 13.38
N ARG A 128 -16.57 1.19 12.19
CA ARG A 128 -16.86 0.44 10.96
C ARG A 128 -15.99 -0.80 10.79
N TRP A 129 -14.87 -0.85 11.47
CA TRP A 129 -13.95 -1.97 11.46
C TRP A 129 -14.12 -2.72 12.76
N PRO A 130 -14.81 -3.88 12.75
CA PRO A 130 -15.04 -4.64 13.96
C PRO A 130 -13.70 -4.99 14.62
N GLU A 131 -13.62 -4.76 15.92
CA GLU A 131 -12.52 -5.28 16.71
C GLU A 131 -12.45 -6.79 16.48
N ASP A 132 -11.27 -7.30 16.18
CA ASP A 132 -11.06 -8.72 16.05
C ASP A 132 -11.36 -9.34 17.41
N SER A 133 -12.49 -10.03 17.54
CA SER A 133 -12.90 -10.72 18.77
C SER A 133 -12.04 -11.95 19.06
N GLY A 134 -10.86 -12.02 18.50
CA GLY A 134 -9.80 -12.97 18.82
C GLY A 134 -9.13 -12.62 20.13
N LYS A 135 -9.77 -12.95 21.25
CA LYS A 135 -9.06 -13.15 22.52
C LYS A 135 -8.09 -14.30 22.36
N GLU A 136 -6.89 -14.04 21.92
CA GLU A 136 -5.75 -14.90 22.25
C GLU A 136 -4.87 -14.11 23.20
N ASP A 137 -4.89 -14.56 24.44
CA ASP A 137 -3.93 -14.22 25.50
C ASP A 137 -2.51 -14.42 24.96
N VAL A 138 -1.88 -13.36 24.53
CA VAL A 138 -0.42 -13.37 24.35
C VAL A 138 0.19 -13.04 25.70
N SER A 139 0.27 -14.03 26.57
CA SER A 139 1.21 -14.01 27.68
C SER A 139 2.61 -13.96 27.05
N CYS A 140 3.24 -12.82 27.18
CA CYS A 140 4.65 -12.63 26.83
C CYS A 140 5.47 -13.48 27.80
N PRO A 141 6.24 -14.49 27.36
CA PRO A 141 7.24 -15.08 28.24
C PRO A 141 8.40 -14.09 28.39
N MET A 142 8.71 -13.80 29.64
CA MET A 142 9.93 -13.08 30.04
C MET A 142 11.20 -13.79 29.57
#